data_8bc8ed4e672b866657d55468d1eeb651
#
_entry.id   8bc8ed4e672b866657d55468d1eeb651
#
_cell.length_a   1.000
_cell.length_b   1.000
_cell.length_c   1.000
_cell.angle_alpha   90.00
_cell.angle_beta   90.00
_cell.angle_gamma   90.00
#
_symmetry.space_group_name_H-M   'P 1'
#
loop_
_entity.id
_entity.type
_entity.pdbx_description
1 polymer ?
#
loop_
_entity_poly.entity_id
_entity_poly.type
_entity_poly.pdbx_seq_one_letter_code
_entity_poly.pdbx_strand_id
1 'polypeptide(L)'
;MNHAVQDVQIVAIVDDDPSVRRSLLRVVQSAGYQGETFASAREFLDWLPRNQAACLVLDVHMAEMNGFDLQDRLAVPIIFITAHDDLPTLERIGKSGAAGHLRKPFNAATVLDAIRRAVRATHERNGGTDGGGPVRDAQTSKNGDHP
;
A
#
# COMPACT_ATOMS: atom_id res chain seq x y z
N MET A 1 6.80 -27.55 8.21
CA MET A 1 6.87 -27.02 7.84
C MET A 1 6.97 -26.02 7.37
N ASN A 2 7.16 -25.82 7.18
CA ASN A 2 7.41 -24.80 6.74
C ASN A 2 6.67 -23.89 6.37
N HIS A 3 6.06 -23.88 6.74
CA HIS A 3 5.06 -23.04 6.52
C HIS A 3 5.38 -21.64 6.70
N ALA A 4 6.19 -21.28 7.63
CA ALA A 4 6.62 -19.93 7.85
C ALA A 4 7.19 -19.31 6.61
N VAL A 5 7.81 -20.10 5.81
CA VAL A 5 8.37 -19.62 4.57
C VAL A 5 7.28 -19.14 3.65
N GLN A 6 6.14 -19.76 3.73
CA GLN A 6 5.07 -19.41 2.84
C GLN A 6 4.38 -18.15 3.23
N ASP A 7 4.68 -17.66 4.43
CA ASP A 7 4.03 -16.46 4.90
C ASP A 7 4.80 -15.19 4.58
N VAL A 8 5.86 -15.28 3.80
CA VAL A 8 6.59 -14.09 3.39
C VAL A 8 5.67 -13.21 2.56
N GLN A 9 5.56 -11.97 2.96
CA GLN A 9 4.67 -11.04 2.30
C GLN A 9 5.44 -10.08 1.42
N ILE A 10 4.88 -9.78 0.27
CA ILE A 10 5.51 -8.92 -0.70
C ILE A 10 4.97 -7.50 -0.56
N VAL A 11 5.88 -6.54 -0.43
CA VAL A 11 5.56 -5.13 -0.47
C VAL A 11 6.03 -4.61 -1.82
N ALA A 12 5.10 -4.16 -2.64
CA ALA A 12 5.42 -3.60 -3.94
C ALA A 12 5.71 -2.10 -3.77
N ILE A 13 6.71 -1.61 -4.48
CA ILE A 13 7.15 -0.22 -4.38
C ILE A 13 7.20 0.36 -5.78
N VAL A 14 6.42 1.39 -6.04
CA VAL A 14 6.37 2.05 -7.35
C VAL A 14 6.75 3.50 -7.18
N ASP A 15 7.88 3.89 -7.73
CA ASP A 15 8.37 5.26 -7.68
C ASP A 15 9.35 5.42 -8.82
N ASP A 16 9.32 6.54 -9.53
CA ASP A 16 10.22 6.74 -10.65
C ASP A 16 11.64 7.16 -10.22
N ASP A 17 11.82 7.47 -8.93
CA ASP A 17 13.13 7.85 -8.40
C ASP A 17 13.86 6.61 -7.89
N PRO A 18 14.98 6.22 -8.51
CA PRO A 18 15.70 5.02 -8.06
C PRO A 18 16.23 5.13 -6.64
N SER A 19 16.54 6.33 -6.17
CA SER A 19 17.00 6.51 -4.78
C SER A 19 15.90 6.15 -3.80
N VAL A 20 14.68 6.60 -4.08
CA VAL A 20 13.54 6.29 -3.22
C VAL A 20 13.27 4.80 -3.23
N ARG A 21 13.30 4.18 -4.42
CA ARG A 21 13.09 2.74 -4.51
C ARG A 21 14.10 1.97 -3.67
N ARG A 22 15.38 2.34 -3.77
CA ARG A 22 16.43 1.64 -3.00
C ARG A 22 16.24 1.81 -1.50
N SER A 23 15.93 3.03 -1.08
CA SER A 23 15.71 3.30 0.33
C SER A 23 14.56 2.48 0.89
N LEU A 24 13.45 2.48 0.18
CA LEU A 24 12.28 1.74 0.63
C LEU A 24 12.53 0.25 0.62
N LEU A 25 13.22 -0.24 -0.39
CA LEU A 25 13.54 -1.66 -0.45
C LEU A 25 14.35 -2.11 0.76
N ARG A 26 15.35 -1.32 1.13
CA ARG A 26 16.17 -1.65 2.31
C ARG A 26 15.33 -1.69 3.57
N VAL A 27 14.42 -0.73 3.71
CA VAL A 27 13.58 -0.67 4.89
C VAL A 27 12.68 -1.89 4.99
N VAL A 28 12.00 -2.25 3.90
CA VAL A 28 11.08 -3.37 3.96
C VAL A 28 11.81 -4.70 4.17
N GLN A 29 12.98 -4.84 3.55
CA GLN A 29 13.78 -6.05 3.73
C GLN A 29 14.26 -6.18 5.17
N SER A 30 14.59 -5.07 5.81
CA SER A 30 15.07 -5.10 7.18
C SER A 30 14.01 -5.63 8.15
N ALA A 31 12.77 -5.55 7.77
CA ALA A 31 11.66 -5.99 8.61
C ALA A 31 11.13 -7.37 8.22
N GLY A 32 11.79 -8.03 7.27
CA GLY A 32 11.42 -9.39 6.89
C GLY A 32 10.45 -9.49 5.73
N TYR A 33 10.08 -8.37 5.12
CA TYR A 33 9.24 -8.41 3.94
C TYR A 33 10.07 -8.66 2.70
N GLN A 34 9.44 -9.22 1.68
CA GLN A 34 10.06 -9.29 0.36
C GLN A 34 9.64 -8.01 -0.37
N GLY A 35 10.60 -7.30 -0.93
CA GLY A 35 10.30 -6.07 -1.66
C GLY A 35 10.41 -6.29 -3.17
N GLU A 36 9.47 -5.74 -3.92
CA GLU A 36 9.53 -5.74 -5.37
C GLU A 36 9.39 -4.29 -5.81
N THR A 37 10.33 -3.81 -6.61
CA THR A 37 10.37 -2.41 -6.99
C THR A 37 10.08 -2.24 -8.47
N PHE A 38 9.40 -1.16 -8.80
CA PHE A 38 9.00 -0.86 -10.16
C PHE A 38 9.22 0.62 -10.43
N ALA A 39 9.70 0.95 -11.61
CA ALA A 39 9.93 2.33 -12.00
C ALA A 39 8.65 3.01 -12.49
N SER A 40 7.63 2.24 -12.80
CA SER A 40 6.38 2.79 -13.30
C SER A 40 5.20 1.94 -12.87
N ALA A 41 4.02 2.55 -12.92
CA ALA A 41 2.79 1.82 -12.63
C ALA A 41 2.56 0.71 -13.63
N ARG A 42 2.95 0.92 -14.88
CA ARG A 42 2.77 -0.10 -15.90
C ARG A 42 3.56 -1.35 -15.59
N GLU A 43 4.80 -1.19 -15.15
CA GLU A 43 5.61 -2.35 -14.77
C GLU A 43 4.93 -3.14 -13.66
N PHE A 44 4.40 -2.43 -12.68
CA PHE A 44 3.71 -3.07 -11.57
C PHE A 44 2.45 -3.81 -12.06
N LEU A 45 1.67 -3.17 -12.93
CA LEU A 45 0.45 -3.78 -13.43
C LEU A 45 0.75 -5.03 -14.26
N ASP A 46 1.86 -5.03 -14.99
CA ASP A 46 2.26 -6.21 -15.76
C ASP A 46 2.67 -7.37 -14.86
N TRP A 47 3.23 -7.04 -13.72
CA TRP A 47 3.69 -8.04 -12.76
C TRP A 47 2.53 -8.65 -11.97
N LEU A 48 1.54 -7.84 -11.66
CA LEU A 48 0.49 -8.19 -10.70
C LEU A 48 -0.34 -9.42 -11.06
N PRO A 49 -0.74 -9.65 -12.32
CA PRO A 49 -1.64 -10.78 -12.61
C PRO A 49 -1.10 -12.15 -12.19
N ARG A 50 0.22 -12.28 -12.11
CA ARG A 50 0.84 -13.55 -11.74
C ARG A 50 1.40 -13.54 -10.33
N ASN A 51 1.17 -12.47 -9.61
CA ASN A 51 1.79 -12.27 -8.30
C ASN A 51 0.81 -11.63 -7.35
N GLN A 52 1.14 -11.65 -6.08
CA GLN A 52 0.33 -11.01 -5.07
C GLN A 52 1.19 -10.06 -4.27
N ALA A 53 0.62 -8.93 -3.91
CA ALA A 53 1.28 -7.99 -3.03
C ALA A 53 0.41 -7.78 -1.80
N ALA A 54 1.04 -7.76 -0.64
CA ALA A 54 0.34 -7.49 0.61
C ALA A 54 0.00 -6.02 0.74
N CYS A 55 0.82 -5.15 0.16
CA CYS A 55 0.50 -3.74 0.05
C CYS A 55 1.37 -3.11 -1.03
N LEU A 56 0.97 -1.92 -1.45
CA LEU A 56 1.66 -1.17 -2.49
C LEU A 56 2.03 0.20 -1.95
N VAL A 57 3.32 0.54 -2.03
CA VAL A 57 3.79 1.89 -1.72
C VAL A 57 3.95 2.60 -3.05
N LEU A 58 3.20 3.67 -3.25
CA LEU A 58 3.03 4.28 -4.56
C LEU A 58 3.19 5.78 -4.51
N ASP A 59 4.10 6.32 -5.33
CA ASP A 59 4.20 7.76 -5.51
C ASP A 59 2.91 8.25 -6.16
N VAL A 60 2.24 9.19 -5.52
CA VAL A 60 0.94 9.65 -5.99
C VAL A 60 1.05 10.40 -7.31
N HIS A 61 2.20 11.02 -7.58
CA HIS A 61 2.42 11.78 -8.81
C HIS A 61 3.38 11.05 -9.73
N MET A 62 2.85 10.08 -10.45
CA MET A 62 3.64 9.36 -11.45
C MET A 62 3.44 10.00 -12.81
N ALA A 63 4.48 9.93 -13.62
CA ALA A 63 4.47 10.60 -14.94
C ALA A 63 3.38 10.06 -15.86
N GLU A 64 3.15 8.77 -15.83
CA GLU A 64 2.26 8.13 -16.79
C GLU A 64 0.87 7.90 -16.27
N MET A 65 0.71 7.78 -14.97
CA MET A 65 -0.58 7.43 -14.40
C MET A 65 -0.68 8.02 -13.01
N ASN A 66 -1.76 8.70 -12.76
CA ASN A 66 -2.02 9.26 -11.46
C ASN A 66 -2.28 8.12 -10.47
N GLY A 67 -1.71 8.22 -9.27
CA GLY A 67 -1.86 7.18 -8.26
C GLY A 67 -3.30 6.92 -7.87
N PHE A 68 -4.13 7.96 -7.90
CA PHE A 68 -5.54 7.78 -7.55
C PHE A 68 -6.28 6.98 -8.61
N ASP A 69 -5.90 7.13 -9.87
CA ASP A 69 -6.49 6.31 -10.94
C ASP A 69 -6.13 4.85 -10.75
N LEU A 70 -4.90 4.61 -10.34
CA LEU A 70 -4.46 3.25 -10.08
C LEU A 70 -5.20 2.64 -8.89
N GLN A 71 -5.44 3.44 -7.87
CA GLN A 71 -6.16 2.98 -6.69
C GLN A 71 -7.53 2.42 -7.03
N ASP A 72 -8.24 3.06 -7.95
CA ASP A 72 -9.58 2.62 -8.34
C ASP A 72 -9.57 1.28 -9.01
N ARG A 73 -8.42 0.82 -9.49
CA ARG A 73 -8.32 -0.41 -10.26
C ARG A 73 -7.76 -1.58 -9.47
N LEU A 74 -7.41 -1.35 -8.21
CA LEU A 74 -6.72 -2.37 -7.43
C LEU A 74 -7.43 -2.68 -6.14
N ALA A 75 -7.33 -3.93 -5.73
CA ALA A 75 -7.80 -4.36 -4.42
C ALA A 75 -6.70 -4.35 -3.37
N VAL A 76 -5.47 -4.10 -3.77
CA VAL A 76 -4.32 -4.08 -2.87
C VAL A 76 -4.34 -2.82 -2.02
N PRO A 77 -4.08 -2.89 -0.71
CA PRO A 77 -4.02 -1.67 0.10
C PRO A 77 -2.86 -0.80 -0.35
N ILE A 78 -3.11 0.48 -0.48
CA ILE A 78 -2.13 1.42 -1.02
C ILE A 78 -1.69 2.42 0.03
N ILE A 79 -0.37 2.61 0.12
CA ILE A 79 0.24 3.67 0.91
C ILE A 79 0.81 4.66 -0.09
N PHE A 80 0.28 5.87 -0.11
CA PHE A 80 0.79 6.88 -1.05
C PHE A 80 2.03 7.58 -0.51
N ILE A 81 2.95 7.91 -1.40
CA ILE A 81 4.06 8.80 -1.08
C ILE A 81 3.75 10.15 -1.69
N THR A 82 3.93 11.21 -0.93
CA THR A 82 3.63 12.55 -1.40
C THR A 82 4.72 13.53 -0.94
N ALA A 83 4.77 14.68 -1.59
CA ALA A 83 5.69 15.73 -1.20
C ALA A 83 5.30 16.29 0.16
N HIS A 84 6.30 16.79 0.87
CA HIS A 84 6.13 17.27 2.24
C HIS A 84 5.03 18.32 2.38
N ASP A 85 4.92 19.22 1.42
CA ASP A 85 4.03 20.36 1.54
C ASP A 85 2.83 20.34 0.59
N ASP A 86 2.52 19.17 0.05
CA ASP A 86 1.42 19.06 -0.90
C ASP A 86 0.11 18.82 -0.15
N LEU A 87 -0.41 19.87 0.49
CA LEU A 87 -1.59 19.76 1.33
C LEU A 87 -2.85 19.32 0.57
N PRO A 88 -3.12 19.84 -0.64
CA PRO A 88 -4.30 19.37 -1.36
C PRO A 88 -4.27 17.89 -1.65
N THR A 89 -3.09 17.36 -1.99
CA THR A 89 -2.96 15.93 -2.24
C THR A 89 -3.15 15.14 -0.96
N LEU A 90 -2.61 15.62 0.17
CA LEU A 90 -2.81 14.95 1.45
C LEU A 90 -4.29 14.85 1.80
N GLU A 91 -5.03 15.91 1.56
CA GLU A 91 -6.45 15.92 1.83
C GLU A 91 -7.17 14.90 0.96
N ARG A 92 -6.81 14.84 -0.31
CA ARG A 92 -7.41 13.88 -1.23
C ARG A 92 -7.10 12.44 -0.83
N ILE A 93 -5.88 12.19 -0.37
CA ILE A 93 -5.50 10.86 0.12
C ILE A 93 -6.38 10.47 1.31
N GLY A 94 -6.60 11.41 2.22
CA GLY A 94 -7.42 11.13 3.40
C GLY A 94 -8.84 10.76 3.06
N LYS A 95 -9.35 11.21 1.92
CA LYS A 95 -10.71 10.91 1.50
C LYS A 95 -10.79 9.71 0.57
N SER A 96 -9.66 9.16 0.16
CA SER A 96 -9.63 8.17 -0.91
C SER A 96 -9.81 6.73 -0.45
N GLY A 97 -9.69 6.47 0.83
CA GLY A 97 -9.73 5.11 1.33
C GLY A 97 -8.37 4.42 1.27
N ALA A 98 -7.30 5.16 1.02
CA ALA A 98 -5.96 4.59 1.03
C ALA A 98 -5.62 4.07 2.41
N ALA A 99 -4.75 3.05 2.46
CA ALA A 99 -4.35 2.44 3.71
C ALA A 99 -3.44 3.37 4.53
N GLY A 100 -2.77 4.31 3.87
CA GLY A 100 -1.91 5.25 4.58
C GLY A 100 -1.19 6.16 3.62
N HIS A 101 -0.31 6.98 4.16
CA HIS A 101 0.52 7.84 3.33
C HIS A 101 1.86 8.10 4.01
N LEU A 102 2.85 8.46 3.21
CA LEU A 102 4.18 8.83 3.66
C LEU A 102 4.53 10.17 3.04
N ARG A 103 5.05 11.09 3.82
CA ARG A 103 5.46 12.41 3.33
C ARG A 103 6.98 12.43 3.23
N LYS A 104 7.50 12.90 2.12
CA LYS A 104 8.94 13.04 1.95
C LYS A 104 9.43 14.26 2.72
N PRO A 105 10.54 14.15 3.42
CA PRO A 105 11.33 12.95 3.66
C PRO A 105 10.71 12.09 4.74
N PHE A 106 10.89 10.78 4.64
CA PHE A 106 10.35 9.85 5.62
C PHE A 106 11.50 9.08 6.28
N ASN A 107 11.21 8.48 7.44
CA ASN A 107 12.21 7.64 8.10
C ASN A 107 11.70 6.19 8.15
N ALA A 108 12.60 5.28 8.49
CA ALA A 108 12.28 3.86 8.47
C ALA A 108 11.13 3.50 9.40
N ALA A 109 11.08 4.11 10.58
CA ALA A 109 10.02 3.77 11.54
C ALA A 109 8.64 4.13 11.00
N THR A 110 8.52 5.29 10.38
CA THR A 110 7.26 5.73 9.81
C THR A 110 6.84 4.84 8.67
N VAL A 111 7.80 4.46 7.82
CA VAL A 111 7.53 3.58 6.69
C VAL A 111 7.01 2.23 7.19
N LEU A 112 7.72 1.63 8.14
CA LEU A 112 7.34 0.31 8.64
C LEU A 112 6.00 0.32 9.36
N ASP A 113 5.72 1.39 10.09
CA ASP A 113 4.44 1.51 10.77
C ASP A 113 3.30 1.52 9.75
N ALA A 114 3.44 2.29 8.68
CA ALA A 114 2.41 2.36 7.65
C ALA A 114 2.22 1.01 6.97
N ILE A 115 3.32 0.33 6.67
CA ILE A 115 3.25 -0.97 6.02
C ILE A 115 2.58 -2.01 6.93
N ARG A 116 2.96 -2.03 8.20
CA ARG A 116 2.37 -2.98 9.13
C ARG A 116 0.87 -2.80 9.28
N ARG A 117 0.43 -1.55 9.31
CA ARG A 117 -1.00 -1.27 9.38
C ARG A 117 -1.72 -1.73 8.13
N ALA A 118 -1.14 -1.48 6.97
CA ALA A 118 -1.76 -1.88 5.71
C ALA A 118 -1.83 -3.39 5.58
N VAL A 119 -0.76 -4.08 5.93
CA VAL A 119 -0.72 -5.53 5.85
C VAL A 119 -1.69 -6.15 6.84
N ARG A 120 -1.76 -5.60 8.05
CA ARG A 120 -2.67 -6.10 9.07
C ARG A 120 -4.12 -5.94 8.64
N ALA A 121 -4.46 -4.81 8.05
CA ALA A 121 -5.81 -4.55 7.59
C ALA A 121 -6.23 -5.56 6.52
N THR A 122 -5.32 -5.88 5.60
CA THR A 122 -5.60 -6.87 4.57
C THR A 122 -5.82 -8.24 5.18
N HIS A 123 -4.96 -8.60 6.12
CA HIS A 123 -5.04 -9.90 6.77
C HIS A 123 -6.34 -10.02 7.54
N GLU A 124 -6.74 -8.99 8.26
CA GLU A 124 -7.97 -8.98 9.01
C GLU A 124 -9.18 -9.09 8.10
N ARG A 125 -9.14 -8.39 6.97
CA ARG A 125 -10.23 -8.43 6.03
C ARG A 125 -10.41 -9.84 5.46
N ASN A 126 -9.31 -10.47 5.09
CA ASN A 126 -9.35 -11.81 4.55
C ASN A 126 -9.80 -12.83 5.59
N GLY A 127 -9.34 -12.69 6.81
CA GLY A 127 -9.76 -13.57 7.88
C GLY A 127 -11.18 -13.34 8.30
N GLY A 128 -11.60 -12.09 8.25
CA GLY A 128 -12.94 -11.72 8.66
C GLY A 128 -14.01 -12.27 7.76
N THR A 129 -13.69 -12.54 6.53
CA THR A 129 -14.69 -13.04 5.63
C THR A 129 -15.22 -14.38 6.06
N ASP A 130 -14.42 -15.11 6.80
CA ASP A 130 -14.92 -16.35 7.31
C ASP A 130 -16.00 -16.12 8.30
N GLY A 131 -15.85 -15.15 9.04
CA GLY A 131 -16.78 -14.85 10.03
C GLY A 131 -18.00 -14.32 9.43
N GLY A 132 -17.90 -13.95 8.47
CA GLY A 132 -18.96 -13.43 7.88
C GLY A 132 -18.95 -12.10 7.94
N GLY A 133 -18.50 -12.02 8.07
CA GLY A 133 -18.63 -11.19 7.85
C GLY A 133 -19.00 -10.23 7.39
N PRO A 134 -19.30 -10.14 7.22
CA PRO A 134 -19.50 -9.24 6.78
C PRO A 134 -20.00 -8.26 7.06
N VAL A 135 -19.78 -8.40 7.31
CA VAL A 135 -20.20 -7.56 7.47
C VAL A 135 -20.26 -6.51 7.68
N ARG A 136 -19.96 -6.35 7.81
CA ARG A 136 -19.97 -5.24 8.06
C ARG A 136 -20.09 -4.30 7.55
N ASP A 137 -19.96 -4.68 7.16
CA ASP A 137 -20.08 -3.72 6.72
C ASP A 137 -20.44 -2.98 6.71
N ALA A 138 -20.53 -3.25 6.75
CA ALA A 138 -20.96 -2.32 6.73
C ALA A 138 -20.96 -1.49 7.11
N GLN A 139 -20.71 -1.43 7.42
CA GLN A 139 -20.84 -0.49 7.78
C GLN A 139 -20.64 0.28 7.75
N THR A 140 -20.48 0.15 7.63
CA THR A 140 -20.46 0.99 7.63
C THR A 140 -20.40 1.62 7.54
N SER A 141 -20.44 1.49 7.47
CA SER A 141 -20.58 2.33 7.39
C SER A 141 -20.65 2.95 7.53
N LYS A 142 -20.56 2.97 7.60
CA LYS A 142 -20.76 3.79 7.81
C LYS A 142 -20.78 4.45 7.85
N ASN A 143 -20.62 4.32 7.78
CA ASN A 143 -20.74 5.15 7.88
C ASN A 143 -20.69 5.64 7.74
N GLY A 144 -20.66 5.43 7.76
CA GLY A 144 -20.66 6.18 7.59
C GLY A 144 -20.36 6.51 7.62
N ASP A 145 -20.15 6.57 7.66
CA ASP A 145 -19.97 7.07 7.77
C ASP A 145 -19.39 7.13 7.83
N HIS A 146 -19.03 6.97 7.82
CA HIS A 146 -18.64 7.23 7.89
C HIS A 146 -18.24 7.34 7.64
N PRO A 147 -18.07 7.29 7.66
CA PRO A 147 -17.88 7.74 7.54
C PRO A 147 -17.83 7.80 7.61
#